data_7555423bf6ae9fc7d9e1e24dc62b9b44
#
_entry.id   7555423bf6ae9fc7d9e1e24dc62b9b44
#
_cell.length_a   1.000
_cell.length_b   1.000
_cell.length_c   1.000
_cell.angle_alpha   90.00
_cell.angle_beta   90.00
_cell.angle_gamma   90.00
#
_symmetry.space_group_name_H-M   'P 1'
#
loop_
_entity.id
_entity.type
_entity.pdbx_description
1 polymer ?
#
loop_
_entity_poly.entity_id
_entity_poly.type
_entity_poly.pdbx_seq_one_letter_code
_entity_poly.pdbx_strand_id
1 'polypeptide(L)'
;MKGAIIGDIAGSIYEFDETEESLDFPLFVKNSRFTDDTVTTVAVAAALMEGKASCCGYIEPLRRQLRYWCRKYPDAGFGGLFRCWFLADEAPAYGSYGNGAAMRVSPAGWIADTLEEAQALAELTAVVSHDHPQAIKGAIAVASAIFLARQGKEKEAIAAYLRSHFYDLSRTLAQIRPSYGFTCTTDDSVPEAIECFMEGTDYEDTIRKAIWLNGDTDTQAAIAGSIAEAYYGVPDALWQQALPYVGDEEMKGVIRQFYENYIGSRGNSFDFNRDKQEI
;
A
#
# COMPACT_ATOMS: atom_id res chain seq x y z
N MET A 1 -3.47 -2.35 -5.84
CA MET A 1 -3.70 -3.43 -4.87
C MET A 1 -2.75 -4.62 -5.05
N LYS A 2 -2.55 -5.20 -6.24
CA LYS A 2 -1.50 -6.22 -6.47
C LYS A 2 -0.11 -5.71 -6.14
N GLY A 3 0.17 -4.45 -6.48
CA GLY A 3 1.44 -3.80 -6.19
C GLY A 3 1.76 -3.72 -4.70
N ALA A 4 0.77 -3.44 -3.86
CA ALA A 4 0.95 -3.49 -2.41
C ALA A 4 1.28 -4.92 -1.94
N ILE A 5 0.54 -5.93 -2.44
CA ILE A 5 0.73 -7.34 -2.05
C ILE A 5 2.10 -7.87 -2.47
N ILE A 6 2.58 -7.51 -3.67
CA ILE A 6 3.92 -7.89 -4.13
C ILE A 6 4.99 -7.23 -3.24
N GLY A 7 4.81 -5.95 -2.91
CA GLY A 7 5.72 -5.21 -2.03
C GLY A 7 5.84 -5.85 -0.66
N ASP A 8 4.70 -6.15 -0.01
CA ASP A 8 4.61 -6.86 1.25
C ASP A 8 5.37 -8.20 1.20
N ILE A 9 5.02 -9.08 0.25
CA ILE A 9 5.64 -10.41 0.15
C ILE A 9 7.14 -10.31 -0.13
N ALA A 10 7.57 -9.38 -0.99
CA ALA A 10 8.98 -9.20 -1.30
C ALA A 10 9.76 -8.62 -0.12
N GLY A 11 9.18 -7.66 0.61
CA GLY A 11 9.79 -7.02 1.77
C GLY A 11 9.85 -7.90 3.01
N SER A 12 8.92 -8.86 3.15
CA SER A 12 8.68 -9.64 4.38
C SER A 12 9.87 -10.38 4.97
N ILE A 13 10.90 -10.64 4.19
CA ILE A 13 12.12 -11.35 4.64
C ILE A 13 13.27 -10.41 5.00
N TYR A 14 13.13 -9.13 4.68
CA TYR A 14 14.17 -8.12 4.88
C TYR A 14 13.85 -7.15 6.04
N GLU A 15 12.67 -7.28 6.66
CA GLU A 15 12.15 -6.35 7.68
C GLU A 15 13.09 -6.17 8.89
N PHE A 16 13.77 -7.25 9.31
CA PHE A 16 14.65 -7.23 10.48
C PHE A 16 16.11 -7.47 10.14
N ASP A 17 16.45 -7.58 8.87
CA ASP A 17 17.81 -7.80 8.39
C ASP A 17 18.30 -6.59 7.60
N GLU A 18 19.56 -6.20 7.78
CA GLU A 18 20.17 -5.15 6.95
C GLU A 18 20.29 -5.65 5.50
N THR A 19 19.76 -4.89 4.56
CA THR A 19 19.92 -5.20 3.14
C THR A 19 21.33 -4.82 2.67
N GLU A 20 21.84 -5.57 1.68
CA GLU A 20 23.13 -5.28 1.04
C GLU A 20 23.12 -3.91 0.35
N GLU A 21 24.30 -3.38 0.02
CA GLU A 21 24.42 -2.12 -0.73
C GLU A 21 23.90 -2.22 -2.17
N SER A 22 23.87 -3.42 -2.72
CA SER A 22 23.37 -3.69 -4.08
C SER A 22 21.85 -3.81 -4.11
N LEU A 23 21.24 -3.36 -5.22
CA LEU A 23 19.84 -3.62 -5.54
C LEU A 23 19.61 -5.01 -6.16
N ASP A 24 20.68 -5.78 -6.40
CA ASP A 24 20.61 -7.12 -7.00
C ASP A 24 20.44 -8.20 -5.93
N PHE A 25 19.22 -8.32 -5.43
CA PHE A 25 18.83 -9.36 -4.48
C PHE A 25 17.53 -10.06 -4.96
N PRO A 26 17.27 -11.32 -4.55
CA PRO A 26 16.04 -12.02 -4.94
C PRO A 26 14.82 -11.38 -4.29
N LEU A 27 13.80 -10.99 -5.08
CA LEU A 27 12.56 -10.45 -4.55
C LEU A 27 11.71 -11.50 -3.83
N PHE A 28 11.78 -12.75 -4.28
CA PHE A 28 11.04 -13.86 -3.67
C PHE A 28 11.98 -15.01 -3.36
N VAL A 29 11.91 -15.52 -2.15
CA VAL A 29 12.64 -16.70 -1.68
C VAL A 29 11.68 -17.64 -0.96
N LYS A 30 12.13 -18.83 -0.63
CA LYS A 30 11.31 -19.87 0.00
C LYS A 30 10.55 -19.40 1.26
N ASN A 31 11.13 -18.46 2.01
CA ASN A 31 10.56 -17.94 3.26
C ASN A 31 9.77 -16.65 3.08
N SER A 32 9.66 -16.11 1.86
CA SER A 32 8.76 -14.99 1.58
C SER A 32 7.33 -15.39 1.95
N ARG A 33 6.59 -14.44 2.51
CA ARG A 33 5.21 -14.63 2.95
C ARG A 33 4.45 -13.32 2.86
N PHE A 34 3.15 -13.39 2.80
CA PHE A 34 2.34 -12.20 3.06
C PHE A 34 2.31 -11.89 4.56
N THR A 35 2.14 -10.62 4.89
CA THR A 35 2.03 -10.13 6.28
C THR A 35 0.69 -9.45 6.51
N ASP A 36 0.57 -8.69 7.60
CA ASP A 36 -0.63 -7.93 7.92
C ASP A 36 -0.93 -6.82 6.91
N ASP A 37 0.06 -6.36 6.13
CA ASP A 37 -0.12 -5.46 5.00
C ASP A 37 -1.10 -6.04 3.97
N THR A 38 -0.85 -7.25 3.49
CA THR A 38 -1.75 -7.94 2.56
C THR A 38 -3.09 -8.25 3.19
N VAL A 39 -3.10 -8.78 4.43
CA VAL A 39 -4.35 -9.14 5.12
C VAL A 39 -5.26 -7.93 5.26
N THR A 40 -4.72 -6.82 5.70
CA THR A 40 -5.52 -5.60 5.92
C THR A 40 -5.87 -4.88 4.61
N THR A 41 -5.01 -4.94 3.59
CA THR A 41 -5.33 -4.45 2.23
C THR A 41 -6.52 -5.20 1.63
N VAL A 42 -6.55 -6.53 1.76
CA VAL A 42 -7.67 -7.35 1.31
C VAL A 42 -8.94 -7.05 2.09
N ALA A 43 -8.82 -6.88 3.42
CA ALA A 43 -9.94 -6.48 4.27
C ALA A 43 -10.55 -5.14 3.85
N VAL A 44 -9.71 -4.15 3.57
CA VAL A 44 -10.14 -2.83 3.08
C VAL A 44 -10.81 -2.96 1.70
N ALA A 45 -10.24 -3.73 0.78
CA ALA A 45 -10.84 -3.96 -0.53
C ALA A 45 -12.24 -4.57 -0.43
N ALA A 46 -12.41 -5.63 0.37
CA ALA A 46 -13.70 -6.26 0.61
C ALA A 46 -14.72 -5.28 1.21
N ALA A 47 -14.29 -4.49 2.21
CA ALA A 47 -15.14 -3.51 2.87
C ALA A 47 -15.60 -2.38 1.94
N LEU A 48 -14.69 -1.86 1.11
CA LEU A 48 -15.01 -0.78 0.17
C LEU A 48 -15.93 -1.27 -0.96
N MET A 49 -15.73 -2.49 -1.47
CA MET A 49 -16.66 -3.11 -2.43
C MET A 49 -18.06 -3.23 -1.83
N GLU A 50 -18.15 -3.71 -0.61
CA GLU A 50 -19.42 -3.86 0.10
C GLU A 50 -20.08 -2.50 0.38
N GLY A 51 -19.32 -1.53 0.89
CA GLY A 51 -19.82 -0.17 1.16
C GLY A 51 -20.34 0.54 -0.09
N LYS A 52 -19.65 0.36 -1.23
CA LYS A 52 -20.09 0.92 -2.53
C LYS A 52 -21.36 0.26 -3.07
N ALA A 53 -21.56 -1.04 -2.78
CA ALA A 53 -22.75 -1.78 -3.18
C ALA A 53 -23.96 -1.56 -2.25
N SER A 54 -23.73 -1.09 -1.02
CA SER A 54 -24.77 -0.90 0.00
C SER A 54 -25.01 0.57 0.28
N CYS A 55 -26.25 0.90 0.66
CA CYS A 55 -26.59 2.27 1.11
C CYS A 55 -26.22 2.54 2.59
N CYS A 56 -25.51 1.61 3.25
CA CYS A 56 -25.24 1.64 4.70
C CYS A 56 -23.92 2.30 5.10
N GLY A 57 -23.18 2.88 4.13
CA GLY A 57 -21.88 3.51 4.37
C GLY A 57 -20.72 2.51 4.54
N TYR A 58 -19.53 3.00 4.88
CA TYR A 58 -18.29 2.22 4.84
C TYR A 58 -17.77 1.78 6.23
N ILE A 59 -18.14 2.47 7.31
CA ILE A 59 -17.54 2.26 8.64
C ILE A 59 -17.79 0.85 9.18
N GLU A 60 -19.04 0.37 9.14
CA GLU A 60 -19.35 -0.97 9.66
C GLU A 60 -18.78 -2.09 8.77
N PRO A 61 -18.85 -2.02 7.42
CA PRO A 61 -18.08 -2.94 6.57
C PRO A 61 -16.58 -2.94 6.89
N LEU A 62 -15.93 -1.78 7.08
CA LEU A 62 -14.51 -1.68 7.40
C LEU A 62 -14.18 -2.37 8.73
N ARG A 63 -14.92 -2.08 9.80
CA ARG A 63 -14.73 -2.73 11.11
C ARG A 63 -14.90 -4.23 11.05
N ARG A 64 -15.94 -4.70 10.37
CA ARG A 64 -16.25 -6.13 10.25
C ARG A 64 -15.21 -6.85 9.40
N GLN A 65 -14.87 -6.35 8.22
CA GLN A 65 -13.92 -6.98 7.31
C GLN A 65 -12.50 -7.00 7.90
N LEU A 66 -12.03 -5.92 8.51
CA LEU A 66 -10.74 -5.90 9.19
C LEU A 66 -10.70 -6.97 10.31
N ARG A 67 -11.72 -7.03 11.18
CA ARG A 67 -11.77 -8.06 12.22
C ARG A 67 -11.83 -9.47 11.66
N TYR A 68 -12.64 -9.69 10.62
CA TYR A 68 -12.77 -11.00 9.99
C TYR A 68 -11.42 -11.49 9.44
N TRP A 69 -10.78 -10.71 8.58
CA TRP A 69 -9.54 -11.09 7.93
C TRP A 69 -8.37 -11.21 8.91
N CYS A 70 -8.25 -10.29 9.86
CA CYS A 70 -7.18 -10.35 10.87
C CYS A 70 -7.35 -11.54 11.84
N ARG A 71 -8.58 -11.90 12.20
CA ARG A 71 -8.85 -13.11 13.00
C ARG A 71 -8.62 -14.40 12.21
N LYS A 72 -8.80 -14.38 10.90
CA LYS A 72 -8.52 -15.51 10.02
C LYS A 72 -7.01 -15.77 9.88
N TYR A 73 -6.20 -14.74 9.92
CA TYR A 73 -4.74 -14.83 9.81
C TYR A 73 -4.04 -14.17 11.01
N PRO A 74 -4.22 -14.69 12.23
CA PRO A 74 -3.84 -13.99 13.47
C PRO A 74 -2.33 -13.83 13.65
N ASP A 75 -1.52 -14.58 12.92
CA ASP A 75 -0.07 -14.62 13.03
C ASP A 75 0.64 -13.89 11.86
N ALA A 76 -0.07 -13.00 11.17
CA ALA A 76 0.45 -12.27 10.02
C ALA A 76 1.39 -11.09 10.36
N GLY A 77 1.73 -10.85 11.63
CA GLY A 77 2.70 -9.80 12.00
C GLY A 77 2.11 -8.57 12.67
N PHE A 78 0.82 -8.56 12.98
CA PHE A 78 0.11 -7.40 13.54
C PHE A 78 0.77 -6.77 14.77
N GLY A 79 0.83 -5.44 14.80
CA GLY A 79 1.18 -4.68 15.99
C GLY A 79 0.27 -4.98 17.18
N GLY A 80 0.84 -4.99 18.40
CA GLY A 80 0.15 -5.46 19.61
C GLY A 80 -1.16 -4.73 19.93
N LEU A 81 -1.21 -3.40 19.78
CA LEU A 81 -2.44 -2.62 20.01
C LEU A 81 -3.50 -2.92 18.95
N PHE A 82 -3.11 -3.07 17.68
CA PHE A 82 -4.03 -3.45 16.62
C PHE A 82 -4.58 -4.87 16.82
N ARG A 83 -3.74 -5.80 17.31
CA ARG A 83 -4.17 -7.15 17.70
C ARG A 83 -5.25 -7.10 18.79
N CYS A 84 -5.08 -6.28 19.81
CA CYS A 84 -6.11 -6.07 20.83
C CYS A 84 -7.41 -5.52 20.24
N TRP A 85 -7.30 -4.58 19.29
CA TRP A 85 -8.45 -3.96 18.66
C TRP A 85 -9.27 -4.96 17.82
N PHE A 86 -8.66 -5.78 16.98
CA PHE A 86 -9.42 -6.69 16.13
C PHE A 86 -9.93 -7.94 16.89
N LEU A 87 -9.31 -8.30 18.01
CA LEU A 87 -9.80 -9.38 18.88
C LEU A 87 -11.04 -8.97 19.70
N ALA A 88 -11.16 -7.70 20.04
CA ALA A 88 -12.35 -7.17 20.70
C ALA A 88 -13.49 -6.95 19.70
N ASP A 89 -14.73 -7.25 20.10
CA ASP A 89 -15.88 -7.13 19.20
C ASP A 89 -16.29 -5.66 18.96
N GLU A 90 -16.14 -4.80 19.98
CA GLU A 90 -16.59 -3.41 19.96
C GLU A 90 -15.51 -2.41 20.45
N ALA A 91 -14.23 -2.65 20.11
CA ALA A 91 -13.19 -1.68 20.45
C ALA A 91 -13.29 -0.41 19.59
N PRO A 92 -13.22 0.79 20.18
CA PRO A 92 -13.03 2.04 19.45
C PRO A 92 -11.64 2.10 18.83
N ALA A 93 -11.39 3.07 17.97
CA ALA A 93 -10.05 3.46 17.55
C ALA A 93 -9.22 3.87 18.80
N TYR A 94 -7.90 3.74 18.70
CA TYR A 94 -7.03 3.81 19.89
C TYR A 94 -5.87 4.82 19.74
N GLY A 95 -6.02 5.82 18.87
CA GLY A 95 -5.04 6.91 18.73
C GLY A 95 -3.71 6.47 18.08
N SER A 96 -3.69 5.36 17.32
CA SER A 96 -2.47 4.91 16.66
C SER A 96 -2.00 5.92 15.63
N TYR A 97 -0.69 6.23 15.68
CA TYR A 97 0.06 6.99 14.68
C TYR A 97 0.94 6.08 13.81
N GLY A 98 0.76 4.78 13.92
CA GLY A 98 1.47 3.79 13.11
C GLY A 98 1.09 3.81 11.64
N ASN A 99 1.99 3.31 10.79
CA ASN A 99 1.87 3.27 9.32
C ASN A 99 0.79 2.29 8.83
N GLY A 100 0.20 1.48 9.72
CA GLY A 100 -0.80 0.47 9.40
C GLY A 100 -2.06 0.99 8.69
N ALA A 101 -2.38 2.29 8.79
CA ALA A 101 -3.46 2.89 7.99
C ALA A 101 -3.01 3.15 6.54
N ALA A 102 -1.75 3.57 6.33
CA ALA A 102 -1.21 3.91 5.01
C ALA A 102 -0.91 2.66 4.19
N MET A 103 -0.36 1.59 4.80
CA MET A 103 0.01 0.34 4.12
C MET A 103 -1.19 -0.33 3.45
N ARG A 104 -2.38 -0.28 4.08
CA ARG A 104 -3.60 -0.96 3.61
C ARG A 104 -4.51 -0.13 2.72
N VAL A 105 -4.19 1.16 2.48
CA VAL A 105 -5.12 2.13 1.89
C VAL A 105 -5.29 2.00 0.38
N SER A 106 -4.45 1.24 -0.30
CA SER A 106 -4.42 1.21 -1.77
C SER A 106 -5.79 1.02 -2.44
N PRO A 107 -6.73 0.21 -1.90
CA PRO A 107 -8.05 0.09 -2.51
C PRO A 107 -8.84 1.40 -2.56
N ALA A 108 -8.66 2.32 -1.61
CA ALA A 108 -9.33 3.62 -1.61
C ALA A 108 -8.92 4.48 -2.80
N GLY A 109 -7.61 4.52 -3.10
CA GLY A 109 -7.10 5.23 -4.28
C GLY A 109 -7.60 4.66 -5.60
N TRP A 110 -7.92 3.36 -5.66
CA TRP A 110 -8.41 2.70 -6.88
C TRP A 110 -9.92 2.79 -7.09
N ILE A 111 -10.74 2.64 -6.04
CA ILE A 111 -12.21 2.57 -6.15
C ILE A 111 -12.85 3.94 -6.38
N ALA A 112 -12.22 5.00 -5.92
CA ALA A 112 -12.73 6.37 -5.95
C ALA A 112 -12.90 6.90 -7.39
N ASP A 113 -13.88 7.74 -7.61
CA ASP A 113 -14.11 8.39 -8.90
C ASP A 113 -13.54 9.83 -8.95
N THR A 114 -13.29 10.45 -7.78
CA THR A 114 -12.61 11.75 -7.65
C THR A 114 -11.50 11.71 -6.62
N LEU A 115 -10.62 12.73 -6.63
CA LEU A 115 -9.55 12.85 -5.63
C LEU A 115 -10.11 13.03 -4.22
N GLU A 116 -11.16 13.85 -4.09
CA GLU A 116 -11.83 14.10 -2.83
C GLU A 116 -12.47 12.82 -2.27
N GLU A 117 -13.05 11.98 -3.14
CA GLU A 117 -13.58 10.68 -2.73
C GLU A 117 -12.45 9.75 -2.29
N ALA A 118 -11.30 9.73 -3.00
CA ALA A 118 -10.15 8.92 -2.59
C ALA A 118 -9.65 9.32 -1.21
N GLN A 119 -9.59 10.62 -0.93
CA GLN A 119 -9.19 11.17 0.36
C GLN A 119 -10.20 10.82 1.47
N ALA A 120 -11.49 11.01 1.21
CA ALA A 120 -12.54 10.68 2.16
C ALA A 120 -12.58 9.18 2.49
N LEU A 121 -12.45 8.30 1.47
CA LEU A 121 -12.36 6.86 1.69
C LEU A 121 -11.09 6.47 2.46
N ALA A 122 -9.96 7.09 2.17
CA ALA A 122 -8.71 6.86 2.91
C ALA A 122 -8.85 7.23 4.39
N GLU A 123 -9.44 8.39 4.70
CA GLU A 123 -9.75 8.78 6.07
C GLU A 123 -10.63 7.74 6.76
N LEU A 124 -11.72 7.29 6.12
CA LEU A 124 -12.61 6.27 6.67
C LEU A 124 -11.88 4.94 6.94
N THR A 125 -10.93 4.52 6.09
CA THR A 125 -10.13 3.30 6.32
C THR A 125 -9.18 3.43 7.50
N ALA A 126 -8.74 4.66 7.82
CA ALA A 126 -7.84 4.94 8.94
C ALA A 126 -8.60 5.03 10.27
N VAL A 127 -9.63 5.87 10.34
CA VAL A 127 -10.29 6.24 11.62
C VAL A 127 -10.98 5.09 12.34
N VAL A 128 -11.20 3.96 11.70
CA VAL A 128 -11.78 2.78 12.37
C VAL A 128 -10.84 2.16 13.43
N SER A 129 -9.53 2.40 13.34
CA SER A 129 -8.51 1.90 14.26
C SER A 129 -7.37 2.90 14.51
N HIS A 130 -6.90 3.61 13.48
CA HIS A 130 -5.76 4.54 13.49
C HIS A 130 -6.26 5.98 13.33
N ASP A 131 -6.88 6.51 14.37
CA ASP A 131 -7.53 7.83 14.34
C ASP A 131 -6.62 9.00 14.75
N HIS A 132 -5.29 8.74 14.87
CA HIS A 132 -4.32 9.81 15.07
C HIS A 132 -4.15 10.64 13.79
N PRO A 133 -4.02 11.99 13.86
CA PRO A 133 -3.88 12.84 12.69
C PRO A 133 -2.74 12.45 11.73
N GLN A 134 -1.61 11.96 12.23
CA GLN A 134 -0.49 11.48 11.41
C GLN A 134 -0.89 10.25 10.58
N ALA A 135 -1.56 9.26 11.17
CA ALA A 135 -1.99 8.06 10.48
C ALA A 135 -3.02 8.38 9.39
N ILE A 136 -3.98 9.26 9.69
CA ILE A 136 -4.97 9.74 8.73
C ILE A 136 -4.28 10.49 7.58
N LYS A 137 -3.35 11.40 7.89
CA LYS A 137 -2.55 12.15 6.91
C LYS A 137 -1.81 11.20 5.95
N GLY A 138 -1.13 10.18 6.48
CA GLY A 138 -0.39 9.21 5.67
C GLY A 138 -1.28 8.39 4.74
N ALA A 139 -2.42 7.91 5.24
CA ALA A 139 -3.39 7.19 4.43
C ALA A 139 -3.93 8.08 3.29
N ILE A 140 -4.29 9.33 3.58
CA ILE A 140 -4.77 10.29 2.58
C ILE A 140 -3.68 10.59 1.54
N ALA A 141 -2.42 10.77 1.97
CA ALA A 141 -1.30 11.03 1.06
C ALA A 141 -1.08 9.88 0.08
N VAL A 142 -1.05 8.64 0.56
CA VAL A 142 -0.87 7.44 -0.28
C VAL A 142 -2.04 7.26 -1.25
N ALA A 143 -3.28 7.38 -0.79
CA ALA A 143 -4.46 7.27 -1.66
C ALA A 143 -4.50 8.37 -2.72
N SER A 144 -4.08 9.60 -2.37
CA SER A 144 -3.97 10.72 -3.31
C SER A 144 -2.91 10.43 -4.38
N ALA A 145 -1.73 9.91 -3.99
CA ALA A 145 -0.68 9.54 -4.92
C ALA A 145 -1.15 8.47 -5.91
N ILE A 146 -1.82 7.40 -5.43
CA ILE A 146 -2.41 6.34 -6.25
C ILE A 146 -3.44 6.93 -7.22
N PHE A 147 -4.34 7.78 -6.73
CA PHE A 147 -5.36 8.40 -7.57
C PHE A 147 -4.74 9.25 -8.67
N LEU A 148 -3.79 10.12 -8.34
CA LEU A 148 -3.13 10.99 -9.31
C LEU A 148 -2.31 10.18 -10.34
N ALA A 149 -1.59 9.14 -9.89
CA ALA A 149 -0.82 8.27 -10.75
C ALA A 149 -1.72 7.56 -11.78
N ARG A 150 -2.83 6.96 -11.36
CA ARG A 150 -3.78 6.31 -12.28
C ARG A 150 -4.53 7.28 -13.21
N GLN A 151 -4.56 8.59 -12.88
CA GLN A 151 -5.06 9.64 -13.77
C GLN A 151 -4.00 10.09 -14.80
N GLY A 152 -2.83 9.44 -14.85
CA GLY A 152 -1.75 9.75 -15.78
C GLY A 152 -1.01 11.05 -15.44
N LYS A 153 -1.01 11.48 -14.18
CA LYS A 153 -0.18 12.61 -13.75
C LYS A 153 1.28 12.20 -13.71
N GLU A 154 2.14 13.05 -14.22
CA GLU A 154 3.59 12.86 -14.14
C GLU A 154 4.08 12.92 -12.69
N LYS A 155 5.22 12.26 -12.39
CA LYS A 155 5.79 12.17 -11.04
C LYS A 155 5.99 13.54 -10.40
N GLU A 156 6.47 14.51 -11.15
CA GLU A 156 6.71 15.89 -10.68
C GLU A 156 5.41 16.56 -10.23
N ALA A 157 4.30 16.31 -10.93
CA ALA A 157 2.99 16.84 -10.54
C ALA A 157 2.46 16.15 -9.28
N ILE A 158 2.66 14.82 -9.16
CA ILE A 158 2.32 14.06 -7.96
C ILE A 158 3.14 14.56 -6.78
N ALA A 159 4.46 14.69 -6.93
CA ALA A 159 5.36 15.20 -5.90
C ALA A 159 5.00 16.62 -5.47
N ALA A 160 4.73 17.52 -6.42
CA ALA A 160 4.32 18.90 -6.12
C ALA A 160 3.02 18.94 -5.30
N TYR A 161 2.05 18.10 -5.65
CA TYR A 161 0.83 17.97 -4.89
C TYR A 161 1.08 17.47 -3.46
N LEU A 162 1.85 16.38 -3.31
CA LEU A 162 2.16 15.79 -2.00
C LEU A 162 2.98 16.73 -1.12
N ARG A 163 3.95 17.47 -1.68
CA ARG A 163 4.73 18.49 -0.95
C ARG A 163 3.86 19.63 -0.44
N SER A 164 2.90 20.06 -1.23
CA SER A 164 2.05 21.20 -0.84
C SER A 164 1.01 20.85 0.22
N HIS A 165 0.69 19.55 0.42
CA HIS A 165 -0.42 19.14 1.28
C HIS A 165 -0.03 18.23 2.45
N PHE A 166 1.08 17.46 2.33
CA PHE A 166 1.35 16.37 3.28
C PHE A 166 2.77 16.32 3.82
N TYR A 167 3.80 16.17 2.95
CA TYR A 167 5.17 15.85 3.35
C TYR A 167 6.21 16.64 2.57
N ASP A 168 7.31 17.00 3.23
CA ASP A 168 8.50 17.48 2.54
C ASP A 168 9.21 16.28 1.85
N LEU A 169 9.10 16.21 0.54
CA LEU A 169 9.73 15.19 -0.30
C LEU A 169 10.93 15.79 -1.01
N SER A 170 11.96 16.18 -0.25
CA SER A 170 13.15 16.87 -0.76
C SER A 170 14.44 16.07 -0.64
N ARG A 171 14.41 14.92 0.09
CA ARG A 171 15.57 14.08 0.32
C ARG A 171 15.65 12.96 -0.72
N THR A 172 16.85 12.67 -1.19
CA THR A 172 17.10 11.46 -2.00
C THR A 172 17.26 10.23 -1.11
N LEU A 173 17.02 9.04 -1.67
CA LEU A 173 17.23 7.77 -0.95
C LEU A 173 18.67 7.62 -0.45
N ALA A 174 19.65 8.09 -1.22
CA ALA A 174 21.06 8.13 -0.81
C ALA A 174 21.32 9.03 0.42
N GLN A 175 20.52 10.06 0.62
CA GLN A 175 20.58 10.92 1.81
C GLN A 175 19.84 10.30 3.00
N ILE A 176 18.77 9.56 2.75
CA ILE A 176 17.93 8.93 3.78
C ILE A 176 18.66 7.72 4.38
N ARG A 177 19.09 6.77 3.54
CA ARG A 177 19.58 5.44 3.92
C ARG A 177 20.65 5.42 5.04
N PRO A 178 21.68 6.28 5.07
CA PRO A 178 22.76 6.17 6.05
C PRO A 178 22.32 6.33 7.52
N SER A 179 21.15 6.93 7.76
CA SER A 179 20.60 7.18 9.11
C SER A 179 19.24 6.57 9.32
N TYR A 180 18.72 5.85 8.31
CA TYR A 180 17.40 5.25 8.36
C TYR A 180 17.43 3.85 8.94
N GLY A 181 16.44 3.50 9.71
CA GLY A 181 16.31 2.20 10.34
C GLY A 181 14.85 1.86 10.60
N PHE A 182 14.62 0.75 11.30
CA PHE A 182 13.26 0.29 11.56
C PHE A 182 12.43 1.34 12.30
N THR A 183 11.30 1.66 11.71
CA THR A 183 10.26 2.53 12.28
C THR A 183 8.90 2.11 11.75
N CYS A 184 7.91 2.07 12.63
CA CYS A 184 6.51 1.81 12.27
C CYS A 184 5.62 3.06 12.39
N THR A 185 6.22 4.25 12.52
CA THR A 185 5.46 5.50 12.58
C THR A 185 5.14 6.00 11.17
N THR A 186 3.96 6.58 11.00
CA THR A 186 3.50 7.07 9.70
C THR A 186 4.41 8.17 9.13
N ASP A 187 4.81 9.13 9.98
CA ASP A 187 5.59 10.30 9.50
C ASP A 187 7.06 9.98 9.21
N ASP A 188 7.57 8.82 9.69
CA ASP A 188 8.94 8.37 9.44
C ASP A 188 9.04 7.22 8.42
N SER A 189 7.92 6.74 7.85
CA SER A 189 7.91 5.66 6.86
C SER A 189 7.17 6.00 5.57
N VAL A 190 6.06 6.74 5.64
CA VAL A 190 5.27 7.06 4.43
C VAL A 190 6.00 8.01 3.47
N PRO A 191 6.63 9.12 3.90
CA PRO A 191 7.39 9.95 2.98
C PRO A 191 8.56 9.20 2.34
N GLU A 192 9.28 8.36 3.08
CA GLU A 192 10.37 7.53 2.56
C GLU A 192 9.88 6.52 1.50
N ALA A 193 8.74 5.88 1.73
CA ALA A 193 8.13 4.99 0.74
C ALA A 193 7.70 5.76 -0.53
N ILE A 194 7.20 6.99 -0.38
CA ILE A 194 6.88 7.86 -1.52
C ILE A 194 8.15 8.23 -2.29
N GLU A 195 9.25 8.57 -1.61
CA GLU A 195 10.55 8.86 -2.27
C GLU A 195 11.08 7.64 -3.04
N CYS A 196 10.85 6.40 -2.55
CA CYS A 196 11.18 5.18 -3.30
C CYS A 196 10.43 5.11 -4.62
N PHE A 197 9.15 5.46 -4.65
CA PHE A 197 8.39 5.58 -5.89
C PHE A 197 8.91 6.72 -6.77
N MET A 198 9.23 7.87 -6.19
CA MET A 198 9.70 9.04 -6.96
C MET A 198 11.02 8.74 -7.69
N GLU A 199 11.95 8.04 -7.05
CA GLU A 199 13.23 7.66 -7.66
C GLU A 199 13.15 6.36 -8.49
N GLY A 200 12.10 5.55 -8.34
CA GLY A 200 11.90 4.32 -9.11
C GLY A 200 11.76 4.59 -10.60
N THR A 201 12.40 3.79 -11.44
CA THR A 201 12.35 3.90 -12.90
C THR A 201 11.27 3.01 -13.52
N ASP A 202 10.89 1.96 -12.82
CA ASP A 202 9.77 1.07 -13.13
C ASP A 202 9.20 0.46 -11.84
N TYR A 203 8.25 -0.45 -11.98
CA TYR A 203 7.59 -1.10 -10.84
C TYR A 203 8.59 -1.90 -9.99
N GLU A 204 9.41 -2.75 -10.60
CA GLU A 204 10.34 -3.62 -9.90
C GLU A 204 11.45 -2.82 -9.22
N ASP A 205 12.00 -1.83 -9.90
CA ASP A 205 13.01 -0.92 -9.35
C ASP A 205 12.48 -0.15 -8.14
N THR A 206 11.19 0.26 -8.16
CA THR A 206 10.53 0.88 -7.01
C THR A 206 10.50 -0.06 -5.80
N ILE A 207 10.11 -1.33 -5.99
CA ILE A 207 10.10 -2.33 -4.90
C ILE A 207 11.50 -2.57 -4.36
N ARG A 208 12.49 -2.72 -5.24
CA ARG A 208 13.89 -2.92 -4.85
C ARG A 208 14.43 -1.75 -4.03
N LYS A 209 14.13 -0.53 -4.41
CA LYS A 209 14.51 0.68 -3.67
C LYS A 209 13.85 0.77 -2.30
N ALA A 210 12.56 0.41 -2.18
CA ALA A 210 11.87 0.39 -0.91
C ALA A 210 12.47 -0.65 0.06
N ILE A 211 12.84 -1.83 -0.42
CA ILE A 211 13.52 -2.85 0.38
C ILE A 211 14.97 -2.42 0.70
N TRP A 212 15.70 -1.91 -0.31
CA TRP A 212 17.08 -1.45 -0.14
C TRP A 212 17.23 -0.33 0.89
N LEU A 213 16.21 0.50 1.05
CA LEU A 213 16.23 1.59 2.02
C LEU A 213 16.36 1.11 3.47
N ASN A 214 16.08 -0.16 3.76
CA ASN A 214 15.94 -0.77 5.09
C ASN A 214 14.70 -0.29 5.86
N GLY A 215 14.63 -0.60 7.14
CA GLY A 215 13.51 -0.23 8.00
C GLY A 215 12.38 -1.27 7.94
N ASP A 216 11.17 -0.80 7.93
CA ASP A 216 9.91 -1.58 7.81
C ASP A 216 9.67 -1.92 6.34
N THR A 217 10.45 -2.88 5.82
CA THR A 217 10.63 -3.10 4.39
C THR A 217 9.39 -3.63 3.67
N ASP A 218 8.57 -4.44 4.32
CA ASP A 218 7.30 -4.94 3.78
C ASP A 218 6.28 -3.80 3.65
N THR A 219 6.10 -3.02 4.71
CA THR A 219 5.21 -1.85 4.68
C THR A 219 5.68 -0.79 3.69
N GLN A 220 6.97 -0.45 3.66
CA GLN A 220 7.49 0.54 2.70
C GLN A 220 7.32 0.07 1.26
N ALA A 221 7.63 -1.21 0.98
CA ALA A 221 7.45 -1.77 -0.34
C ALA A 221 5.96 -1.93 -0.72
N ALA A 222 5.07 -2.20 0.26
CA ALA A 222 3.62 -2.20 0.02
C ALA A 222 3.11 -0.80 -0.35
N ILE A 223 3.52 0.24 0.36
CA ILE A 223 3.14 1.63 0.07
C ILE A 223 3.70 2.07 -1.28
N ALA A 224 5.02 1.97 -1.49
CA ALA A 224 5.67 2.35 -2.73
C ALA A 224 5.13 1.57 -3.94
N GLY A 225 4.98 0.25 -3.78
CA GLY A 225 4.43 -0.64 -4.79
C GLY A 225 2.99 -0.35 -5.15
N SER A 226 2.17 0.12 -4.19
CA SER A 226 0.79 0.52 -4.46
C SER A 226 0.69 1.74 -5.37
N ILE A 227 1.61 2.70 -5.22
CA ILE A 227 1.70 3.90 -6.06
C ILE A 227 2.30 3.53 -7.42
N ALA A 228 3.38 2.72 -7.42
CA ALA A 228 4.03 2.25 -8.63
C ALA A 228 3.10 1.40 -9.52
N GLU A 229 2.22 0.57 -8.93
CA GLU A 229 1.17 -0.14 -9.67
C GLU A 229 0.26 0.83 -10.44
N ALA A 230 -0.12 1.93 -9.81
CA ALA A 230 -1.00 2.92 -10.42
C ALA A 230 -0.32 3.72 -11.54
N TYR A 231 1.00 3.87 -11.47
CA TYR A 231 1.79 4.64 -12.41
C TYR A 231 2.34 3.81 -13.58
N TYR A 232 2.94 2.65 -13.28
CA TYR A 232 3.63 1.79 -14.26
C TYR A 232 2.82 0.56 -14.66
N GLY A 233 1.83 0.17 -13.85
CA GLY A 233 1.27 -1.16 -13.90
C GLY A 233 2.15 -2.19 -13.17
N VAL A 234 1.59 -3.37 -12.94
CA VAL A 234 2.32 -4.53 -12.38
C VAL A 234 2.68 -5.48 -13.52
N PRO A 235 3.97 -5.85 -13.69
CA PRO A 235 4.35 -6.87 -14.66
C PRO A 235 3.69 -8.22 -14.33
N ASP A 236 3.03 -8.84 -15.32
CA ASP A 236 2.34 -10.13 -15.14
C ASP A 236 3.28 -11.23 -14.62
N ALA A 237 4.52 -11.26 -15.12
CA ALA A 237 5.53 -12.22 -14.68
C ALA A 237 5.83 -12.10 -13.18
N LEU A 238 5.86 -10.87 -12.65
CA LEU A 238 6.13 -10.61 -11.24
C LEU A 238 4.94 -11.02 -10.36
N TRP A 239 3.71 -10.73 -10.84
CA TRP A 239 2.50 -11.22 -10.17
C TRP A 239 2.43 -12.75 -10.10
N GLN A 240 2.78 -13.45 -11.18
CA GLN A 240 2.82 -14.90 -11.19
C GLN A 240 3.85 -15.49 -10.20
N GLN A 241 4.99 -14.80 -10.00
CA GLN A 241 5.97 -15.19 -8.99
C GLN A 241 5.47 -14.96 -7.56
N ALA A 242 4.71 -13.90 -7.31
CA ALA A 242 4.13 -13.61 -5.99
C ALA A 242 2.94 -14.51 -5.64
N LEU A 243 2.17 -14.96 -6.63
CA LEU A 243 0.89 -15.66 -6.45
C LEU A 243 0.96 -16.93 -5.55
N PRO A 244 2.04 -17.74 -5.56
CA PRO A 244 2.19 -18.87 -4.64
C PRO A 244 2.24 -18.49 -3.16
N TYR A 245 2.63 -17.26 -2.84
CA TYR A 245 2.74 -16.75 -1.47
C TYR A 245 1.48 -16.04 -0.98
N VAL A 246 0.53 -15.74 -1.88
CA VAL A 246 -0.77 -15.16 -1.54
C VAL A 246 -1.63 -16.22 -0.85
N GLY A 247 -2.36 -15.83 0.19
CA GLY A 247 -3.19 -16.70 1.03
C GLY A 247 -4.13 -17.65 0.29
N ASP A 248 -5.21 -18.01 0.91
CA ASP A 248 -6.15 -19.00 0.37
C ASP A 248 -7.01 -18.48 -0.81
N GLU A 249 -7.86 -19.35 -1.34
CA GLU A 249 -8.71 -19.03 -2.50
C GLU A 249 -9.74 -17.93 -2.19
N GLU A 250 -10.13 -17.75 -0.94
CA GLU A 250 -11.02 -16.65 -0.55
C GLU A 250 -10.29 -15.31 -0.68
N MET A 251 -9.05 -15.22 -0.18
CA MET A 251 -8.20 -14.01 -0.35
C MET A 251 -7.98 -13.69 -1.82
N LYS A 252 -7.59 -14.69 -2.62
CA LYS A 252 -7.41 -14.56 -4.08
C LYS A 252 -8.70 -14.15 -4.79
N GLY A 253 -9.86 -14.62 -4.30
CA GLY A 253 -11.18 -14.26 -4.79
C GLY A 253 -11.47 -12.77 -4.63
N VAL A 254 -11.21 -12.21 -3.44
CA VAL A 254 -11.37 -10.76 -3.17
C VAL A 254 -10.45 -9.94 -4.07
N ILE A 255 -9.17 -10.34 -4.19
CA ILE A 255 -8.19 -9.66 -5.05
C ILE A 255 -8.68 -9.64 -6.50
N ARG A 256 -9.11 -10.78 -7.03
CA ARG A 256 -9.62 -10.92 -8.40
C ARG A 256 -10.84 -10.04 -8.63
N GLN A 257 -11.84 -10.13 -7.74
CA GLN A 257 -13.08 -9.35 -7.84
C GLN A 257 -12.80 -7.84 -7.81
N PHE A 258 -11.92 -7.38 -6.92
CA PHE A 258 -11.55 -5.98 -6.84
C PHE A 258 -10.84 -5.53 -8.12
N TYR A 259 -9.92 -6.34 -8.61
CA TYR A 259 -9.16 -6.03 -9.82
C TYR A 259 -10.07 -5.94 -11.06
N GLU A 260 -10.94 -6.91 -11.26
CA GLU A 260 -11.89 -6.94 -12.38
C GLU A 260 -12.84 -5.73 -12.37
N ASN A 261 -13.34 -5.35 -11.19
CA ASN A 261 -14.32 -4.28 -11.07
C ASN A 261 -13.74 -2.87 -11.15
N TYR A 262 -12.51 -2.66 -10.66
CA TYR A 262 -12.00 -1.29 -10.43
C TYR A 262 -10.65 -0.98 -11.06
N ILE A 263 -9.88 -1.98 -11.45
CA ILE A 263 -8.54 -1.78 -12.02
C ILE A 263 -8.51 -2.21 -13.49
N GLY A 264 -8.84 -3.46 -13.80
CA GLY A 264 -8.77 -4.01 -15.17
C GLY A 264 -9.72 -3.34 -16.15
N SER A 265 -10.91 -2.95 -15.72
CA SER A 265 -11.90 -2.24 -16.55
C SER A 265 -11.48 -0.80 -16.91
N ARG A 266 -10.57 -0.21 -16.17
CA ARG A 266 -10.04 1.15 -16.39
C ARG A 266 -8.71 1.15 -17.17
N GLY A 267 -8.04 0.00 -17.29
CA GLY A 267 -6.73 -0.16 -17.94
C GLY A 267 -6.71 -0.06 -19.46
N ASN A 268 -7.87 0.00 -20.13
CA ASN A 268 -7.92 0.17 -21.59
C ASN A 268 -7.69 1.63 -22.09
N SER A 269 -7.39 2.57 -21.21
CA SER A 269 -7.01 3.93 -21.58
C SER A 269 -5.50 4.22 -21.48
N PHE A 270 -4.70 3.25 -21.00
CA PHE A 270 -3.25 3.36 -21.01
C PHE A 270 -2.68 2.83 -22.32
N ASP A 271 -2.36 3.74 -23.23
CA ASP A 271 -1.64 3.44 -24.46
C ASP A 271 -0.18 3.08 -24.12
N PHE A 272 0.18 1.79 -24.26
CA PHE A 272 1.54 1.26 -24.08
C PHE A 272 2.57 1.80 -25.11
N ASN A 273 2.23 2.85 -25.85
CA ASN A 273 3.05 3.42 -26.92
C ASN A 273 3.77 4.73 -26.57
N ARG A 274 3.86 5.14 -25.29
CA ARG A 274 4.59 6.37 -24.94
C ARG A 274 6.10 6.32 -25.17
N ASP A 275 6.71 5.13 -25.25
CA ASP A 275 8.17 4.98 -25.37
C ASP A 275 8.68 4.73 -26.80
N LYS A 276 7.90 5.05 -27.85
CA LYS A 276 8.33 4.87 -29.26
C LYS A 276 8.33 6.14 -30.12
N GLN A 277 8.39 7.30 -29.54
CA GLN A 277 8.63 8.52 -30.32
C GLN A 277 9.71 9.36 -29.63
N GLU A 278 10.97 8.92 -29.78
CA GLU A 278 12.16 9.75 -29.86
C GLU A 278 13.37 8.83 -30.10
N ILE A 279 13.62 8.48 -31.37
CA ILE A 279 14.93 8.20 -31.95
C ILE A 279 15.06 9.10 -33.19
#